data_4dadca682c136cf5265218650ac1bb4f
#
_entry.id   4dadca682c136cf5265218650ac1bb4f
#
_cell.length_a   1.000
_cell.length_b   1.000
_cell.length_c   1.000
_cell.angle_alpha   90.00
_cell.angle_beta   90.00
_cell.angle_gamma   90.00
#
_symmetry.space_group_name_H-M   'P 1'
#
loop_
_entity.id
_entity.type
_entity.pdbx_description
1 polymer ?
#
loop_
_entity_poly.entity_id
_entity_poly.type
_entity_poly.pdbx_seq_one_letter_code
_entity_poly.pdbx_strand_id
1 'polypeptide(L)'
;MAYGSFRKFLDALDKAGELKRVAVPVDTDLLIAEWADREMKSSGAGKALFFEQPIIDGRKSEFPVAINTMGSRRRMALALQVADIGDIAQEIQLILKAKPPTDLREGWSLLRQGIHLLHARPKQVKEGACQEVVHKIGNGNTFSLHDLPVLKCWPKDGGRFITLPNVHTRDPETGARNIGIYRMQIYDERTTGMHWQIHKVGARHGKRYYERGERMPVAVTLGGDPAYTFAATAPLPDGLDEILFAGFLRKKSIELVRCKTIDINVPADVDFVLEGYVQPGEMWPEGPFGDHTGFYTAVENYPVFHLTAITHRRDAIYPTTIVGVPPMEDYYIGDACVRIFLPVFKMNFPEIVDMTLPPEGVFHNLVFVSIRKQYPYQAFKVMHGLWGMGQMMFSKYIVVVDEDCDVHNTSEVLFRLCANTDPGRDTTVIKNPSDSLDHAPTDQNIGSHMGFDATRKLPGENYHRPWPELLKMTEEAQALVDALKAQTR
;
A
#
# COMPACT_ATOMS: atom_id res chain seq x y z
N MET A 1 -1.34 19.75 -8.31
CA MET A 1 -1.67 20.58 -7.12
C MET A 1 -2.28 19.68 -6.05
N ALA A 2 -1.78 19.74 -4.80
CA ALA A 2 -2.26 18.86 -3.71
C ALA A 2 -3.77 19.03 -3.45
N TYR A 3 -4.46 17.92 -3.16
CA TYR A 3 -5.83 17.97 -2.67
C TYR A 3 -5.85 18.58 -1.26
N GLY A 4 -6.68 19.57 -1.02
CA GLY A 4 -6.81 20.18 0.32
C GLY A 4 -7.85 19.46 1.18
N SER A 5 -8.39 18.33 0.74
CA SER A 5 -9.32 17.47 1.47
C SER A 5 -9.60 16.20 0.69
N PHE A 6 -10.10 15.16 1.36
CA PHE A 6 -10.54 13.93 0.72
C PHE A 6 -11.71 14.18 -0.24
N ARG A 7 -12.63 15.08 0.11
CA ARG A 7 -13.72 15.50 -0.78
C ARG A 7 -13.23 16.01 -2.14
N LYS A 8 -12.17 16.83 -2.17
CA LYS A 8 -11.60 17.32 -3.43
C LYS A 8 -11.01 16.20 -4.30
N PHE A 9 -10.47 15.17 -3.68
CA PHE A 9 -10.05 13.97 -4.39
C PHE A 9 -11.24 13.22 -4.99
N LEU A 10 -12.32 13.04 -4.22
CA LEU A 10 -13.55 12.43 -4.74
C LEU A 10 -14.18 13.24 -5.87
N ASP A 11 -14.15 14.57 -5.79
CA ASP A 11 -14.59 15.45 -6.89
C ASP A 11 -13.73 15.27 -8.14
N ALA A 12 -12.43 15.00 -8.00
CA ALA A 12 -11.55 14.70 -9.12
C ALA A 12 -11.87 13.33 -9.75
N LEU A 13 -12.17 12.32 -8.93
CA LEU A 13 -12.63 11.02 -9.39
C LEU A 13 -13.97 11.14 -10.14
N ASP A 14 -14.89 11.92 -9.62
CA ASP A 14 -16.21 12.15 -10.24
C ASP A 14 -16.08 12.82 -11.62
N LYS A 15 -15.28 13.89 -11.70
CA LYS A 15 -14.95 14.55 -12.98
C LYS A 15 -14.27 13.64 -14.00
N ALA A 16 -13.47 12.69 -13.53
CA ALA A 16 -12.79 11.71 -14.37
C ALA A 16 -13.70 10.53 -14.79
N GLY A 17 -14.94 10.48 -14.28
CA GLY A 17 -15.87 9.38 -14.49
C GLY A 17 -15.50 8.11 -13.72
N GLU A 18 -14.65 8.22 -12.70
CA GLU A 18 -14.15 7.12 -11.86
C GLU A 18 -14.91 6.95 -10.54
N LEU A 19 -15.97 7.74 -10.28
CA LEU A 19 -16.79 7.67 -9.08
C LEU A 19 -18.23 7.26 -9.43
N LYS A 20 -18.82 6.41 -8.60
CA LYS A 20 -20.23 6.04 -8.64
C LYS A 20 -20.88 6.42 -7.30
N ARG A 21 -21.90 7.28 -7.35
CA ARG A 21 -22.66 7.70 -6.18
C ARG A 21 -23.80 6.74 -5.91
N VAL A 22 -23.96 6.34 -4.65
CA VAL A 22 -25.01 5.45 -4.17
C VAL A 22 -25.85 6.24 -3.18
N ALA A 23 -27.02 6.70 -3.66
CA ALA A 23 -27.92 7.56 -2.88
C ALA A 23 -28.92 6.77 -2.01
N VAL A 24 -29.05 5.46 -2.23
CA VAL A 24 -29.92 4.61 -1.42
C VAL A 24 -29.27 4.26 -0.08
N PRO A 25 -30.04 4.04 0.99
CA PRO A 25 -29.52 3.54 2.26
C PRO A 25 -28.86 2.16 2.10
N VAL A 26 -27.63 1.99 2.62
CA VAL A 26 -26.88 0.72 2.56
C VAL A 26 -26.26 0.44 3.92
N ASP A 27 -26.43 -0.78 4.44
CA ASP A 27 -25.89 -1.17 5.74
C ASP A 27 -24.37 -1.33 5.70
N THR A 28 -23.70 -0.90 6.77
CA THR A 28 -22.27 -1.07 7.00
C THR A 28 -21.91 -2.50 7.39
N ASP A 29 -22.90 -3.31 7.82
CA ASP A 29 -22.72 -4.73 8.06
C ASP A 29 -22.89 -5.49 6.74
N LEU A 30 -21.78 -5.92 6.15
CA LEU A 30 -21.61 -6.72 4.95
C LEU A 30 -22.05 -6.07 3.62
N LEU A 31 -23.12 -5.22 3.59
CA LEU A 31 -23.71 -4.82 2.31
C LEU A 31 -22.82 -3.85 1.52
N ILE A 32 -22.19 -2.86 2.20
CA ILE A 32 -21.21 -1.98 1.54
C ILE A 32 -20.01 -2.81 1.06
N ALA A 33 -19.55 -3.77 1.88
CA ALA A 33 -18.44 -4.63 1.55
C ALA A 33 -18.72 -5.53 0.33
N GLU A 34 -19.88 -6.19 0.30
CA GLU A 34 -20.30 -7.03 -0.84
C GLU A 34 -20.44 -6.21 -2.13
N TRP A 35 -21.00 -5.00 -2.05
CA TRP A 35 -21.09 -4.12 -3.23
C TRP A 35 -19.71 -3.74 -3.72
N ALA A 36 -18.81 -3.39 -2.81
CA ALA A 36 -17.43 -3.03 -3.17
C ALA A 36 -16.65 -4.21 -3.76
N ASP A 37 -16.80 -5.42 -3.21
CA ASP A 37 -16.15 -6.64 -3.73
C ASP A 37 -16.55 -6.89 -5.19
N ARG A 38 -17.84 -6.82 -5.50
CA ARG A 38 -18.33 -6.96 -6.88
C ARG A 38 -17.81 -5.87 -7.82
N GLU A 39 -17.77 -4.63 -7.33
CA GLU A 39 -17.28 -3.51 -8.13
C GLU A 39 -15.79 -3.65 -8.42
N MET A 40 -14.96 -4.00 -7.42
CA MET A 40 -13.51 -4.22 -7.57
C MET A 40 -13.18 -5.34 -8.55
N LYS A 41 -14.01 -6.38 -8.62
CA LYS A 41 -13.86 -7.55 -9.51
C LYS A 41 -14.50 -7.36 -10.88
N SER A 42 -15.19 -6.25 -11.12
CA SER A 42 -15.75 -5.94 -12.42
C SER A 42 -14.66 -5.51 -13.42
N SER A 43 -15.00 -5.48 -14.71
CA SER A 43 -14.05 -5.10 -15.77
C SER A 43 -13.39 -3.75 -15.48
N GLY A 44 -12.06 -3.69 -15.58
CA GLY A 44 -11.29 -2.48 -15.32
C GLY A 44 -11.23 -2.07 -13.84
N ALA A 45 -11.46 -3.01 -12.90
CA ALA A 45 -11.53 -2.78 -11.46
C ALA A 45 -12.68 -1.86 -11.02
N GLY A 46 -13.72 -1.76 -11.84
CA GLY A 46 -14.91 -0.95 -11.57
C GLY A 46 -14.59 0.52 -11.25
N LYS A 47 -15.45 1.14 -10.44
CA LYS A 47 -15.30 2.54 -10.00
C LYS A 47 -15.13 2.65 -8.49
N ALA A 48 -14.67 3.78 -8.02
CA ALA A 48 -14.81 4.17 -6.62
C ALA A 48 -16.31 4.29 -6.30
N LEU A 49 -16.70 3.90 -5.09
CA LEU A 49 -18.07 3.99 -4.61
C LEU A 49 -18.18 5.05 -3.52
N PHE A 50 -19.22 5.89 -3.60
CA PHE A 50 -19.54 6.88 -2.60
C PHE A 50 -20.96 6.67 -2.10
N PHE A 51 -21.09 6.12 -0.88
CA PHE A 51 -22.36 5.85 -0.22
C PHE A 51 -22.79 7.08 0.57
N GLU A 52 -23.87 7.73 0.13
CA GLU A 52 -24.38 8.96 0.74
C GLU A 52 -25.19 8.72 2.02
N GLN A 53 -25.70 7.50 2.21
CA GLN A 53 -26.56 7.14 3.33
C GLN A 53 -26.17 5.77 3.93
N PRO A 54 -24.96 5.65 4.54
CA PRO A 54 -24.62 4.42 5.24
C PRO A 54 -25.54 4.24 6.46
N ILE A 55 -25.90 2.99 6.75
CA ILE A 55 -26.72 2.61 7.91
C ILE A 55 -25.82 1.87 8.91
N ILE A 56 -25.85 2.32 10.15
CA ILE A 56 -25.17 1.71 11.29
C ILE A 56 -26.22 1.22 12.27
N ASP A 57 -26.36 -0.09 12.46
CA ASP A 57 -27.32 -0.68 13.42
C ASP A 57 -28.73 -0.09 13.29
N GLY A 58 -29.23 0.01 12.04
CA GLY A 58 -30.55 0.55 11.70
C GLY A 58 -30.66 2.08 11.72
N ARG A 59 -29.60 2.81 12.04
CA ARG A 59 -29.58 4.29 12.07
C ARG A 59 -28.77 4.83 10.89
N LYS A 60 -29.22 5.91 10.26
CA LYS A 60 -28.43 6.61 9.25
C LYS A 60 -27.18 7.22 9.89
N SER A 61 -26.01 6.95 9.31
CA SER A 61 -24.76 7.60 9.69
C SER A 61 -24.79 9.10 9.35
N GLU A 62 -24.15 9.91 10.19
CA GLU A 62 -23.85 11.31 9.89
C GLU A 62 -22.84 11.47 8.75
N PHE A 63 -21.95 10.47 8.59
CA PHE A 63 -20.85 10.51 7.64
C PHE A 63 -21.11 9.58 6.46
N PRO A 64 -20.94 10.08 5.21
CA PRO A 64 -20.91 9.22 4.03
C PRO A 64 -19.65 8.37 4.01
N VAL A 65 -19.68 7.26 3.26
CA VAL A 65 -18.56 6.32 3.09
C VAL A 65 -18.02 6.37 1.67
N ALA A 66 -16.71 6.41 1.52
CA ALA A 66 -16.04 6.23 0.24
C ALA A 66 -15.10 5.01 0.28
N ILE A 67 -15.18 4.16 -0.75
CA ILE A 67 -14.43 2.91 -0.85
C ILE A 67 -13.96 2.68 -2.29
N ASN A 68 -12.90 1.91 -2.48
CA ASN A 68 -12.28 1.63 -3.78
C ASN A 68 -11.75 2.89 -4.48
N THR A 69 -11.32 3.87 -3.71
CA THR A 69 -10.92 5.18 -4.23
C THR A 69 -9.57 5.16 -4.94
N MET A 70 -8.72 4.17 -4.67
CA MET A 70 -7.40 3.94 -5.26
C MET A 70 -7.32 2.61 -6.03
N GLY A 71 -8.42 1.90 -6.23
CA GLY A 71 -8.49 0.55 -6.75
C GLY A 71 -8.39 0.42 -8.28
N SER A 72 -7.63 1.28 -8.96
CA SER A 72 -7.18 1.09 -10.35
C SER A 72 -5.93 1.92 -10.61
N ARG A 73 -5.13 1.57 -11.65
CA ARG A 73 -3.96 2.37 -12.06
C ARG A 73 -4.34 3.82 -12.36
N ARG A 74 -5.51 4.05 -12.99
CA ARG A 74 -6.01 5.40 -13.28
C ARG A 74 -6.36 6.17 -12.00
N ARG A 75 -7.05 5.54 -11.05
CA ARG A 75 -7.37 6.17 -9.77
C ARG A 75 -6.13 6.42 -8.93
N MET A 76 -5.13 5.51 -8.95
CA MET A 76 -3.82 5.75 -8.33
C MET A 76 -3.09 6.94 -8.94
N ALA A 77 -3.06 7.07 -10.27
CA ALA A 77 -2.47 8.23 -10.95
C ALA A 77 -3.19 9.53 -10.56
N LEU A 78 -4.52 9.52 -10.48
CA LEU A 78 -5.31 10.65 -9.97
C LEU A 78 -4.99 10.94 -8.50
N ALA A 79 -4.92 9.92 -7.63
CA ALA A 79 -4.58 10.06 -6.21
C ALA A 79 -3.23 10.74 -6.01
N LEU A 80 -2.22 10.36 -6.79
CA LEU A 80 -0.88 10.92 -6.73
C LEU A 80 -0.67 12.13 -7.67
N GLN A 81 -1.71 12.53 -8.40
CA GLN A 81 -1.75 13.70 -9.29
C GLN A 81 -0.66 13.70 -10.37
N VAL A 82 -0.44 12.56 -10.96
CA VAL A 82 0.47 12.32 -12.10
C VAL A 82 -0.29 11.80 -13.30
N ALA A 83 0.29 11.92 -14.48
CA ALA A 83 -0.27 11.31 -15.68
C ALA A 83 -0.07 9.79 -15.66
N ASP A 84 1.11 9.36 -15.22
CA ASP A 84 1.50 7.97 -15.04
C ASP A 84 2.31 7.82 -13.74
N ILE A 85 2.16 6.70 -13.05
CA ILE A 85 2.92 6.40 -11.81
C ILE A 85 4.42 6.33 -12.08
N GLY A 86 4.82 5.94 -13.29
CA GLY A 86 6.21 5.93 -13.74
C GLY A 86 6.88 7.31 -13.72
N ASP A 87 6.13 8.40 -13.78
CA ASP A 87 6.68 9.77 -13.69
C ASP A 87 7.37 9.99 -12.32
N ILE A 88 6.77 9.45 -11.25
CA ILE A 88 7.36 9.52 -9.90
C ILE A 88 8.64 8.69 -9.83
N ALA A 89 8.64 7.49 -10.44
CA ALA A 89 9.82 6.65 -10.51
C ALA A 89 10.97 7.33 -11.25
N GLN A 90 10.69 8.02 -12.37
CA GLN A 90 11.68 8.80 -13.11
C GLN A 90 12.24 9.95 -12.26
N GLU A 91 11.39 10.65 -11.51
CA GLU A 91 11.84 11.72 -10.61
C GLU A 91 12.76 11.19 -9.51
N ILE A 92 12.38 10.06 -8.87
CA ILE A 92 13.23 9.38 -7.89
C ILE A 92 14.57 8.96 -8.53
N GLN A 93 14.54 8.39 -9.74
CA GLN A 93 15.74 8.00 -10.45
C GLN A 93 16.68 9.19 -10.72
N LEU A 94 16.14 10.35 -11.07
CA LEU A 94 16.91 11.57 -11.26
C LEU A 94 17.57 12.03 -9.96
N ILE A 95 16.84 11.99 -8.84
CA ILE A 95 17.38 12.32 -7.51
C ILE A 95 18.53 11.36 -7.14
N LEU A 96 18.33 10.06 -7.32
CA LEU A 96 19.34 9.04 -6.99
C LEU A 96 20.59 9.12 -7.86
N LYS A 97 20.49 9.59 -9.11
CA LYS A 97 21.61 9.78 -10.04
C LYS A 97 22.26 11.17 -9.96
N ALA A 98 21.68 12.09 -9.15
CA ALA A 98 22.22 13.44 -9.05
C ALA A 98 23.67 13.42 -8.57
N LYS A 99 24.56 13.96 -9.41
CA LYS A 99 25.98 14.20 -9.07
C LYS A 99 26.14 15.65 -8.61
N PRO A 100 27.21 15.99 -7.87
CA PRO A 100 27.54 17.38 -7.62
C PRO A 100 27.60 18.15 -8.96
N PRO A 101 27.00 19.35 -9.05
CA PRO A 101 26.96 20.12 -10.29
C PRO A 101 28.37 20.48 -10.76
N THR A 102 28.63 20.26 -12.03
CA THR A 102 29.92 20.61 -12.65
C THR A 102 29.93 22.00 -13.26
N ASP A 103 28.75 22.58 -13.50
CA ASP A 103 28.59 23.94 -14.01
C ASP A 103 27.35 24.66 -13.39
N LEU A 104 27.24 25.96 -13.69
CA LEU A 104 26.14 26.82 -13.19
C LEU A 104 24.76 26.41 -13.71
N ARG A 105 24.65 25.83 -14.91
CA ARG A 105 23.39 25.37 -15.49
C ARG A 105 22.90 24.09 -14.81
N GLU A 106 23.80 23.15 -14.56
CA GLU A 106 23.50 21.94 -13.76
C GLU A 106 23.14 22.35 -12.32
N GLY A 107 23.86 23.33 -11.73
CA GLY A 107 23.53 23.90 -10.42
C GLY A 107 22.11 24.46 -10.37
N TRP A 108 21.69 25.22 -11.36
CA TRP A 108 20.30 25.72 -11.46
C TRP A 108 19.25 24.60 -11.67
N SER A 109 19.59 23.57 -12.42
CA SER A 109 18.72 22.41 -12.59
C SER A 109 18.53 21.65 -11.28
N LEU A 110 19.62 21.39 -10.56
CA LEU A 110 19.59 20.74 -9.23
C LEU A 110 18.90 21.63 -8.18
N LEU A 111 19.05 22.94 -8.25
CA LEU A 111 18.32 23.89 -7.39
C LEU A 111 16.80 23.83 -7.64
N ARG A 112 16.37 23.75 -8.88
CA ARG A 112 14.95 23.56 -9.22
C ARG A 112 14.40 22.23 -8.69
N GLN A 113 15.16 21.13 -8.82
CA GLN A 113 14.81 19.84 -8.25
C GLN A 113 14.84 19.87 -6.72
N GLY A 114 15.83 20.55 -6.13
CA GLY A 114 15.94 20.76 -4.68
C GLY A 114 14.81 21.62 -4.09
N ILE A 115 14.23 22.54 -4.86
CA ILE A 115 13.05 23.32 -4.44
C ILE A 115 11.85 22.41 -4.19
N HIS A 116 11.66 21.33 -4.99
CA HIS A 116 10.61 20.35 -4.74
C HIS A 116 10.84 19.57 -3.44
N LEU A 117 12.09 19.29 -3.07
CA LEU A 117 12.43 18.68 -1.78
C LEU A 117 12.21 19.63 -0.59
N LEU A 118 12.36 20.95 -0.79
CA LEU A 118 12.02 21.94 0.24
C LEU A 118 10.52 21.96 0.54
N HIS A 119 9.66 21.70 -0.45
CA HIS A 119 8.22 21.57 -0.25
C HIS A 119 7.83 20.29 0.52
N ALA A 120 8.71 19.30 0.63
CA ALA A 120 8.47 18.11 1.44
C ALA A 120 8.42 18.43 2.96
N ARG A 121 9.09 19.50 3.43
CA ARG A 121 9.14 19.82 4.86
C ARG A 121 7.77 20.22 5.39
N PRO A 122 7.28 19.58 6.46
CA PRO A 122 6.01 19.94 7.07
C PRO A 122 6.08 21.30 7.78
N LYS A 123 4.92 21.94 7.92
CA LYS A 123 4.74 23.20 8.63
C LYS A 123 3.78 23.00 9.80
N GLN A 124 4.14 23.53 10.97
CA GLN A 124 3.24 23.55 12.12
C GLN A 124 2.19 24.65 11.94
N VAL A 125 0.93 24.30 12.20
CA VAL A 125 -0.20 25.25 12.26
C VAL A 125 -0.90 25.14 13.61
N LYS A 126 -1.63 26.20 14.00
CA LYS A 126 -2.34 26.23 15.30
C LYS A 126 -3.67 25.50 15.26
N GLU A 127 -4.33 25.50 14.12
CA GLU A 127 -5.66 24.95 13.89
C GLU A 127 -5.68 24.18 12.57
N GLY A 128 -6.51 23.16 12.47
CA GLY A 128 -6.70 22.35 11.28
C GLY A 128 -8.18 22.04 11.06
N ALA A 129 -8.57 21.83 9.81
CA ALA A 129 -9.94 21.45 9.45
C ALA A 129 -10.36 20.14 10.16
N CYS A 130 -9.43 19.22 10.38
CA CYS A 130 -9.69 17.99 11.15
C CYS A 130 -10.09 18.23 12.62
N GLN A 131 -10.06 19.46 13.10
CA GLN A 131 -10.39 19.85 14.48
C GLN A 131 -11.59 20.81 14.56
N GLU A 132 -12.39 20.92 13.48
CA GLU A 132 -13.61 21.75 13.47
C GLU A 132 -14.68 21.26 14.46
N VAL A 133 -14.71 19.94 14.70
CA VAL A 133 -15.55 19.31 15.73
C VAL A 133 -14.62 18.49 16.63
N VAL A 134 -14.85 18.58 17.94
CA VAL A 134 -13.99 17.94 18.95
C VAL A 134 -14.85 17.20 19.98
N HIS A 135 -14.72 15.88 20.02
CA HIS A 135 -15.36 15.00 20.99
C HIS A 135 -14.30 14.42 21.93
N LYS A 136 -14.15 15.00 23.11
CA LYS A 136 -13.27 14.44 24.16
C LYS A 136 -14.03 13.41 24.97
N ILE A 137 -13.40 12.26 25.23
CA ILE A 137 -13.97 11.20 26.04
C ILE A 137 -14.13 11.70 27.49
N GLY A 138 -15.31 11.47 28.06
CA GLY A 138 -15.73 12.03 29.35
C GLY A 138 -16.56 13.31 29.20
N ASN A 139 -16.85 14.00 30.29
CA ASN A 139 -17.60 15.28 30.32
C ASN A 139 -18.96 15.28 29.62
N GLY A 140 -19.70 14.15 29.65
CA GLY A 140 -21.04 14.05 29.05
C GLY A 140 -21.05 13.91 27.53
N ASN A 141 -19.90 13.73 26.88
CA ASN A 141 -19.84 13.44 25.45
C ASN A 141 -20.36 12.01 25.19
N THR A 142 -21.30 11.88 24.26
CA THR A 142 -21.91 10.60 23.85
C THR A 142 -21.35 10.09 22.52
N PHE A 143 -20.60 10.89 21.77
CA PHE A 143 -20.00 10.47 20.49
C PHE A 143 -18.86 9.48 20.72
N SER A 144 -18.87 8.40 19.97
CA SER A 144 -18.02 7.22 20.19
C SER A 144 -17.56 6.58 18.87
N LEU A 145 -16.81 5.50 18.95
CA LEU A 145 -16.43 4.68 17.79
C LEU A 145 -17.65 4.06 17.07
N HIS A 146 -18.76 3.85 17.77
CA HIS A 146 -20.00 3.31 17.21
C HIS A 146 -20.79 4.32 16.35
N ASP A 147 -20.41 5.60 16.36
CA ASP A 147 -21.02 6.63 15.52
C ASP A 147 -20.30 6.76 14.16
N LEU A 148 -19.13 6.14 14.03
CA LEU A 148 -18.40 6.05 12.77
C LEU A 148 -18.96 4.88 11.92
N PRO A 149 -19.11 5.05 10.58
CA PRO A 149 -19.60 4.00 9.69
C PRO A 149 -18.53 2.94 9.38
N VAL A 150 -17.99 2.33 10.44
CA VAL A 150 -17.00 1.27 10.35
C VAL A 150 -17.65 -0.01 9.84
N LEU A 151 -17.02 -0.66 8.84
CA LEU A 151 -17.59 -1.83 8.21
C LEU A 151 -17.31 -3.12 9.01
N LYS A 152 -18.28 -4.03 9.01
CA LYS A 152 -18.03 -5.46 9.08
C LYS A 152 -17.84 -5.96 7.65
N CYS A 153 -16.63 -6.41 7.31
CA CYS A 153 -16.27 -6.68 5.92
C CYS A 153 -16.73 -8.07 5.46
N TRP A 154 -16.52 -9.09 6.30
CA TRP A 154 -16.82 -10.49 5.95
C TRP A 154 -17.65 -11.17 7.03
N PRO A 155 -18.46 -12.21 6.66
CA PRO A 155 -19.41 -12.84 7.58
C PRO A 155 -18.82 -13.37 8.88
N LYS A 156 -17.57 -13.87 8.85
CA LYS A 156 -16.88 -14.43 10.02
C LYS A 156 -15.91 -13.45 10.71
N ASP A 157 -15.88 -12.18 10.30
CA ASP A 157 -15.08 -11.17 11.01
C ASP A 157 -15.54 -11.07 12.46
N GLY A 158 -14.56 -10.96 13.37
CA GLY A 158 -14.79 -10.85 14.81
C GLY A 158 -15.55 -9.58 15.25
N GLY A 159 -15.83 -8.69 14.31
CA GLY A 159 -16.53 -7.44 14.54
C GLY A 159 -16.35 -6.46 13.37
N ARG A 160 -16.48 -5.16 13.66
CA ARG A 160 -16.23 -4.07 12.73
C ARG A 160 -14.75 -3.69 12.76
N PHE A 161 -14.16 -3.40 11.60
CA PHE A 161 -12.75 -3.06 11.46
C PHE A 161 -12.54 -1.72 10.76
N ILE A 162 -11.71 -0.86 11.34
CA ILE A 162 -11.16 0.29 10.63
C ILE A 162 -10.04 -0.26 9.73
N THR A 163 -10.22 -0.18 8.42
CA THR A 163 -9.37 -0.88 7.44
C THR A 163 -8.39 0.02 6.69
N LEU A 164 -8.57 1.35 6.76
CA LEU A 164 -7.69 2.32 6.09
C LEU A 164 -7.15 3.38 7.07
N PRO A 165 -6.72 3.00 8.30
CA PRO A 165 -6.22 3.95 9.28
C PRO A 165 -4.75 4.28 9.01
N ASN A 166 -4.40 5.56 9.00
CA ASN A 166 -3.01 6.00 9.06
C ASN A 166 -2.64 6.19 10.53
N VAL A 167 -1.87 5.26 11.09
CA VAL A 167 -1.51 5.21 12.51
C VAL A 167 -0.19 5.93 12.73
N HIS A 168 -0.24 7.03 13.49
CA HIS A 168 0.90 7.88 13.81
C HIS A 168 1.49 7.47 15.16
N THR A 169 2.77 7.15 15.16
CA THR A 169 3.55 6.84 16.36
C THR A 169 4.82 7.66 16.40
N ARG A 170 5.44 7.78 17.59
CA ARG A 170 6.72 8.47 17.77
C ARG A 170 7.63 7.64 18.66
N ASP A 171 8.87 7.51 18.24
CA ASP A 171 9.92 6.88 19.04
C ASP A 171 10.21 7.69 20.30
N PRO A 172 10.15 7.11 21.50
CA PRO A 172 10.39 7.85 22.74
C PRO A 172 11.85 8.24 22.96
N GLU A 173 12.80 7.65 22.25
CA GLU A 173 14.25 7.91 22.39
C GLU A 173 14.72 8.95 21.37
N THR A 174 14.36 8.76 20.12
CA THR A 174 14.86 9.59 19.02
C THR A 174 13.90 10.69 18.60
N GLY A 175 12.62 10.58 18.99
CA GLY A 175 11.55 11.46 18.51
C GLY A 175 11.13 11.22 17.07
N ALA A 176 11.70 10.20 16.39
CA ALA A 176 11.37 9.84 15.02
C ALA A 176 9.89 9.45 14.90
N ARG A 177 9.23 9.98 13.87
CA ARG A 177 7.85 9.66 13.55
C ARG A 177 7.79 8.41 12.68
N ASN A 178 6.66 7.71 12.74
CA ASN A 178 6.29 6.68 11.79
C ASN A 178 4.78 6.75 11.55
N ILE A 179 4.39 6.54 10.31
CA ILE A 179 2.99 6.39 9.92
C ILE A 179 2.86 5.06 9.16
N GLY A 180 1.97 4.20 9.63
CA GLY A 180 1.72 2.92 8.97
C GLY A 180 0.23 2.60 8.95
N ILE A 181 -0.19 1.74 8.02
CA ILE A 181 -1.55 1.22 7.99
C ILE A 181 -1.59 -0.06 8.82
N TYR A 182 -2.41 -0.06 9.87
CA TYR A 182 -2.64 -1.20 10.76
C TYR A 182 -4.13 -1.30 11.06
N ARG A 183 -4.80 -2.37 10.62
CA ARG A 183 -6.23 -2.57 10.88
C ARG A 183 -6.53 -2.47 12.37
N MET A 184 -7.74 -2.01 12.71
CA MET A 184 -8.16 -1.84 14.09
C MET A 184 -9.56 -2.43 14.28
N GLN A 185 -9.68 -3.52 15.06
CA GLN A 185 -10.97 -4.09 15.42
C GLN A 185 -11.64 -3.23 16.49
N ILE A 186 -12.89 -2.83 16.28
CA ILE A 186 -13.69 -2.17 17.31
C ILE A 186 -14.11 -3.21 18.35
N TYR A 187 -13.78 -3.00 19.62
CA TYR A 187 -14.23 -3.84 20.73
C TYR A 187 -15.46 -3.26 21.43
N ASP A 188 -15.44 -1.95 21.67
CA ASP A 188 -16.51 -1.20 22.29
C ASP A 188 -16.51 0.27 21.85
N GLU A 189 -17.24 1.13 22.55
CA GLU A 189 -17.34 2.56 22.27
C GLU A 189 -16.01 3.31 22.29
N ARG A 190 -14.98 2.78 22.96
CA ARG A 190 -13.74 3.52 23.30
C ARG A 190 -12.47 2.73 23.08
N THR A 191 -12.55 1.44 22.78
CA THR A 191 -11.37 0.59 22.61
C THR A 191 -11.35 -0.13 21.26
N THR A 192 -10.14 -0.31 20.74
CA THR A 192 -9.91 -1.12 19.54
C THR A 192 -8.69 -2.00 19.70
N GLY A 193 -8.61 -3.08 18.93
CA GLY A 193 -7.35 -3.76 18.66
C GLY A 193 -6.42 -2.87 17.86
N MET A 194 -5.12 -3.10 17.98
CA MET A 194 -4.09 -2.45 17.19
C MET A 194 -3.19 -3.52 16.57
N HIS A 195 -3.43 -3.87 15.31
CA HIS A 195 -2.77 -5.00 14.64
C HIS A 195 -1.31 -4.71 14.30
N TRP A 196 -0.45 -4.64 15.30
CA TRP A 196 0.99 -4.46 15.10
C TRP A 196 1.71 -5.78 14.95
N GLN A 197 2.04 -6.15 13.73
CA GLN A 197 2.94 -7.27 13.46
C GLN A 197 4.35 -6.96 13.97
N ILE A 198 5.04 -7.99 14.46
CA ILE A 198 6.35 -7.90 15.15
C ILE A 198 7.43 -7.14 14.35
N HIS A 199 7.38 -7.22 13.03
CA HIS A 199 8.37 -6.59 12.14
C HIS A 199 8.10 -5.10 11.83
N LYS A 200 6.95 -4.57 12.24
CA LYS A 200 6.54 -3.21 11.92
C LYS A 200 7.15 -2.18 12.87
N VAL A 201 7.38 -0.96 12.35
CA VAL A 201 7.97 0.15 13.13
C VAL A 201 7.09 0.53 14.32
N GLY A 202 5.76 0.52 14.17
CA GLY A 202 4.84 0.77 15.28
C GLY A 202 5.04 -0.19 16.46
N ALA A 203 5.25 -1.49 16.19
CA ALA A 203 5.56 -2.49 17.21
C ALA A 203 6.91 -2.22 17.90
N ARG A 204 7.94 -1.78 17.15
CA ARG A 204 9.26 -1.39 17.71
C ARG A 204 9.12 -0.19 18.64
N HIS A 205 8.34 0.84 18.26
CA HIS A 205 8.06 1.99 19.13
C HIS A 205 7.32 1.55 20.39
N GLY A 206 6.27 0.71 20.25
CA GLY A 206 5.53 0.15 21.39
C GLY A 206 6.43 -0.58 22.38
N LYS A 207 7.34 -1.43 21.89
CA LYS A 207 8.30 -2.14 22.74
C LYS A 207 9.14 -1.19 23.61
N ARG A 208 9.65 -0.07 23.03
CA ARG A 208 10.44 0.92 23.78
C ARG A 208 9.63 1.63 24.88
N TYR A 209 8.36 1.94 24.62
CA TYR A 209 7.46 2.48 25.64
C TYR A 209 7.19 1.45 26.75
N TYR A 210 7.01 0.16 26.37
CA TYR A 210 6.78 -0.92 27.35
C TYR A 210 7.98 -1.14 28.26
N GLU A 211 9.20 -1.07 27.73
CA GLU A 211 10.45 -1.17 28.50
C GLU A 211 10.59 -0.02 29.53
N ARG A 212 9.96 1.13 29.27
CA ARG A 212 9.90 2.28 30.19
C ARG A 212 8.72 2.24 31.15
N GLY A 213 7.78 1.32 30.95
CA GLY A 213 6.51 1.28 31.71
C GLY A 213 5.59 2.47 31.40
N GLU A 214 5.77 3.12 30.24
CA GLU A 214 5.04 4.32 29.83
C GLU A 214 3.93 3.96 28.83
N ARG A 215 2.82 4.70 28.90
CA ARG A 215 1.78 4.66 27.85
C ARG A 215 2.32 5.23 26.56
N MET A 216 2.08 4.54 25.45
CA MET A 216 2.44 5.02 24.13
C MET A 216 1.32 5.89 23.57
N PRO A 217 1.51 7.19 23.32
CA PRO A 217 0.54 8.00 22.64
C PRO A 217 0.44 7.57 21.17
N VAL A 218 -0.79 7.47 20.65
CA VAL A 218 -1.08 7.08 19.27
C VAL A 218 -2.17 7.98 18.72
N ALA A 219 -1.99 8.52 17.50
CA ALA A 219 -3.04 9.16 16.75
C ALA A 219 -3.35 8.33 15.48
N VAL A 220 -4.62 8.26 15.13
CA VAL A 220 -5.07 7.58 13.91
C VAL A 220 -5.79 8.58 13.05
N THR A 221 -5.35 8.76 11.81
CA THR A 221 -5.98 9.67 10.87
C THR A 221 -6.67 8.91 9.74
N LEU A 222 -7.80 9.44 9.28
CA LEU A 222 -8.58 8.91 8.18
C LEU A 222 -8.88 10.03 7.18
N GLY A 223 -8.74 9.76 5.89
CA GLY A 223 -9.03 10.73 4.83
C GLY A 223 -7.92 11.76 4.62
N GLY A 224 -8.31 12.94 4.14
CA GLY A 224 -7.40 13.98 3.69
C GLY A 224 -6.90 13.76 2.27
N ASP A 225 -5.67 14.19 2.00
CA ASP A 225 -5.03 13.94 0.71
C ASP A 225 -4.63 12.45 0.59
N PRO A 226 -5.01 11.74 -0.49
CA PRO A 226 -4.72 10.31 -0.64
C PRO A 226 -3.22 9.98 -0.59
N ALA A 227 -2.34 10.94 -0.84
CA ALA A 227 -0.90 10.75 -0.68
C ALA A 227 -0.48 10.40 0.76
N TYR A 228 -1.29 10.72 1.77
CA TYR A 228 -1.02 10.31 3.17
C TYR A 228 -1.16 8.80 3.33
N THR A 229 -2.28 8.26 2.85
CA THR A 229 -2.54 6.81 2.88
C THR A 229 -1.50 6.07 2.05
N PHE A 230 -1.17 6.57 0.84
CA PHE A 230 -0.12 5.95 0.02
C PHE A 230 1.25 5.98 0.72
N ALA A 231 1.65 7.12 1.32
CA ALA A 231 2.92 7.21 2.03
C ALA A 231 3.00 6.27 3.24
N ALA A 232 1.87 6.04 3.93
CA ALA A 232 1.78 5.10 5.05
C ALA A 232 1.91 3.62 4.63
N THR A 233 1.76 3.29 3.35
CA THR A 233 2.00 1.95 2.78
C THR A 233 3.39 1.78 2.18
N ALA A 234 4.08 2.89 1.90
CA ALA A 234 5.34 2.87 1.18
C ALA A 234 6.45 2.17 1.98
N PRO A 235 7.25 1.29 1.36
CA PRO A 235 8.36 0.58 2.02
C PRO A 235 9.57 1.50 2.16
N LEU A 236 9.43 2.57 2.93
CA LEU A 236 10.51 3.53 3.15
C LEU A 236 11.62 2.91 4.00
N PRO A 237 12.89 3.22 3.70
CA PRO A 237 14.01 2.88 4.58
C PRO A 237 13.85 3.51 5.97
N ASP A 238 14.39 2.84 6.99
CA ASP A 238 14.42 3.37 8.35
C ASP A 238 15.03 4.77 8.38
N GLY A 239 14.34 5.70 9.03
CA GLY A 239 14.74 7.10 9.16
C GLY A 239 14.21 8.05 8.07
N LEU A 240 13.53 7.54 7.05
CA LEU A 240 12.73 8.39 6.16
C LEU A 240 11.32 8.54 6.71
N ASP A 241 10.89 9.79 6.84
CA ASP A 241 9.60 10.17 7.41
C ASP A 241 8.51 10.13 6.31
N GLU A 242 7.42 9.41 6.55
CA GLU A 242 6.28 9.30 5.62
C GLU A 242 5.64 10.66 5.33
N ILE A 243 5.68 11.61 6.26
CA ILE A 243 5.21 12.99 6.04
C ILE A 243 6.09 13.71 5.01
N LEU A 244 7.40 13.51 5.07
CA LEU A 244 8.32 14.07 4.06
C LEU A 244 8.04 13.46 2.68
N PHE A 245 7.83 12.14 2.63
CA PHE A 245 7.51 11.45 1.39
C PHE A 245 6.15 11.88 0.82
N ALA A 246 5.12 11.97 1.65
CA ALA A 246 3.82 12.50 1.23
C ALA A 246 3.92 13.95 0.74
N GLY A 247 4.73 14.79 1.39
CA GLY A 247 5.01 16.16 0.93
C GLY A 247 5.72 16.20 -0.44
N PHE A 248 6.66 15.29 -0.67
CA PHE A 248 7.31 15.09 -1.96
C PHE A 248 6.29 14.69 -3.05
N LEU A 249 5.45 13.70 -2.80
CA LEU A 249 4.40 13.27 -3.73
C LEU A 249 3.42 14.39 -4.06
N ARG A 250 2.98 15.14 -3.05
CA ARG A 250 2.04 16.26 -3.19
C ARG A 250 2.63 17.50 -3.86
N LYS A 251 3.95 17.60 -3.98
CA LYS A 251 4.65 18.83 -4.38
C LYS A 251 4.24 20.04 -3.54
N LYS A 252 3.85 19.80 -2.29
CA LYS A 252 3.38 20.84 -1.36
C LYS A 252 3.63 20.43 0.08
N SER A 253 4.10 21.37 0.90
CA SER A 253 4.27 21.19 2.34
C SER A 253 2.97 20.74 3.01
N ILE A 254 3.11 19.81 3.95
CA ILE A 254 2.00 19.32 4.77
C ILE A 254 1.90 20.22 6.00
N GLU A 255 0.72 20.74 6.24
CA GLU A 255 0.41 21.46 7.47
C GLU A 255 0.08 20.44 8.57
N LEU A 256 0.77 20.54 9.70
CA LEU A 256 0.59 19.65 10.84
C LEU A 256 -0.03 20.44 12.01
N VAL A 257 -1.05 19.87 12.63
CA VAL A 257 -1.69 20.38 13.83
C VAL A 257 -1.47 19.43 15.00
N ARG A 258 -1.27 19.98 16.20
CA ARG A 258 -1.13 19.17 17.42
C ARG A 258 -2.48 18.59 17.82
N CYS A 259 -2.51 17.31 18.19
CA CYS A 259 -3.66 16.65 18.78
C CYS A 259 -4.14 17.35 20.06
N LYS A 260 -5.41 17.17 20.43
CA LYS A 260 -6.06 17.85 21.57
C LYS A 260 -5.77 17.20 22.92
N THR A 261 -5.43 15.89 22.94
CA THR A 261 -5.29 15.12 24.17
C THR A 261 -3.93 14.43 24.31
N ILE A 262 -3.15 14.35 23.21
CA ILE A 262 -1.84 13.67 23.17
C ILE A 262 -0.79 14.55 22.46
N ASP A 263 0.49 14.28 22.71
CA ASP A 263 1.60 15.03 22.09
C ASP A 263 2.04 14.39 20.75
N ILE A 264 1.12 14.35 19.80
CA ILE A 264 1.37 13.95 18.40
C ILE A 264 0.83 15.04 17.47
N ASN A 265 1.54 15.25 16.36
CA ASN A 265 1.11 16.14 15.30
C ASN A 265 0.61 15.31 14.12
N VAL A 266 -0.54 15.70 13.55
CA VAL A 266 -1.20 15.04 12.43
C VAL A 266 -1.46 16.03 11.29
N PRO A 267 -1.64 15.57 10.04
CA PRO A 267 -2.02 16.47 8.95
C PRO A 267 -3.34 17.20 9.26
N ALA A 268 -3.32 18.51 9.05
CA ALA A 268 -4.41 19.42 9.46
C ALA A 268 -5.68 19.29 8.60
N ASP A 269 -5.58 18.66 7.43
CA ASP A 269 -6.62 18.56 6.41
C ASP A 269 -7.26 17.15 6.29
N VAL A 270 -6.96 16.22 7.22
CA VAL A 270 -7.63 14.91 7.27
C VAL A 270 -9.09 15.02 7.71
N ASP A 271 -9.88 13.98 7.45
CA ASP A 271 -11.30 13.97 7.76
C ASP A 271 -11.55 13.64 9.23
N PHE A 272 -10.86 12.63 9.78
CA PHE A 272 -10.98 12.21 11.18
C PHE A 272 -9.61 12.05 11.82
N VAL A 273 -9.55 12.31 13.13
CA VAL A 273 -8.42 11.97 14.00
C VAL A 273 -8.97 11.25 15.23
N LEU A 274 -8.51 10.02 15.47
CA LEU A 274 -8.73 9.29 16.71
C LEU A 274 -7.47 9.48 17.57
N GLU A 275 -7.59 10.12 18.71
CA GLU A 275 -6.50 10.35 19.64
C GLU A 275 -6.57 9.38 20.80
N GLY A 276 -5.46 8.83 21.21
CA GLY A 276 -5.46 7.86 22.30
C GLY A 276 -4.08 7.35 22.68
N TYR A 277 -4.07 6.19 23.30
CA TYR A 277 -2.84 5.55 23.76
C TYR A 277 -2.97 4.02 23.77
N VAL A 278 -1.83 3.37 23.76
CA VAL A 278 -1.69 1.93 24.02
C VAL A 278 -1.02 1.74 25.38
N GLN A 279 -1.61 0.85 26.21
CA GLN A 279 -1.12 0.54 27.55
C GLN A 279 -0.05 -0.55 27.49
N PRO A 280 1.09 -0.41 28.19
CA PRO A 280 2.08 -1.48 28.26
C PRO A 280 1.49 -2.81 28.74
N GLY A 281 1.75 -3.88 27.98
CA GLY A 281 1.36 -5.24 28.34
C GLY A 281 -0.13 -5.57 28.24
N GLU A 282 -0.99 -4.63 27.88
CA GLU A 282 -2.41 -4.89 27.67
C GLU A 282 -2.64 -5.46 26.27
N MET A 283 -3.08 -6.71 26.22
CA MET A 283 -3.29 -7.48 24.98
C MET A 283 -4.65 -8.15 25.01
N TRP A 284 -5.48 -7.92 23.98
CA TRP A 284 -6.80 -8.54 23.86
C TRP A 284 -6.91 -9.35 22.56
N PRO A 285 -7.80 -10.37 22.50
CA PRO A 285 -8.05 -11.14 21.29
C PRO A 285 -8.57 -10.24 20.15
N GLU A 286 -7.94 -10.32 18.99
CA GLU A 286 -8.32 -9.65 17.75
C GLU A 286 -8.57 -10.70 16.65
N GLY A 287 -9.60 -10.50 15.85
CA GLY A 287 -9.99 -11.40 14.77
C GLY A 287 -11.20 -12.29 15.11
N PRO A 288 -11.54 -13.26 14.24
CA PRO A 288 -10.96 -13.45 12.92
C PRO A 288 -11.15 -12.22 12.02
N PHE A 289 -10.32 -12.09 10.99
CA PHE A 289 -10.45 -11.06 9.96
C PHE A 289 -10.24 -11.66 8.58
N GLY A 290 -11.16 -11.37 7.64
CA GLY A 290 -10.98 -11.71 6.24
C GLY A 290 -9.92 -10.81 5.62
N ASP A 291 -8.71 -11.36 5.37
CA ASP A 291 -7.53 -10.59 5.00
C ASP A 291 -7.20 -10.66 3.51
N HIS A 292 -6.22 -9.86 3.09
CA HIS A 292 -5.77 -9.73 1.70
C HIS A 292 -5.26 -11.05 1.08
N THR A 293 -4.91 -12.03 1.93
CA THR A 293 -4.57 -13.39 1.46
C THR A 293 -5.78 -14.15 0.89
N GLY A 294 -6.99 -13.62 1.04
CA GLY A 294 -8.24 -14.28 0.65
C GLY A 294 -8.76 -15.28 1.68
N PHE A 295 -8.13 -15.35 2.86
CA PHE A 295 -8.47 -16.26 3.95
C PHE A 295 -8.67 -15.50 5.25
N TYR A 296 -9.40 -16.09 6.20
CA TYR A 296 -9.53 -15.55 7.54
C TYR A 296 -8.26 -15.78 8.34
N THR A 297 -7.81 -14.72 9.03
CA THR A 297 -6.75 -14.84 10.03
C THR A 297 -7.27 -15.53 11.28
N ALA A 298 -6.37 -16.19 12.02
CA ALA A 298 -6.69 -16.71 13.35
C ALA A 298 -6.94 -15.55 14.34
N VAL A 299 -7.60 -15.88 15.46
CA VAL A 299 -7.70 -14.97 16.61
C VAL A 299 -6.37 -14.95 17.33
N GLU A 300 -5.79 -13.76 17.48
CA GLU A 300 -4.52 -13.56 18.18
C GLU A 300 -4.61 -12.36 19.11
N ASN A 301 -3.70 -12.27 20.08
CA ASN A 301 -3.68 -11.15 21.00
C ASN A 301 -2.86 -10.00 20.45
N TYR A 302 -3.48 -8.82 20.41
CA TYR A 302 -2.86 -7.56 19.99
C TYR A 302 -3.03 -6.47 21.05
N PRO A 303 -2.16 -5.44 21.02
CA PRO A 303 -2.29 -4.29 21.92
C PRO A 303 -3.66 -3.62 21.81
N VAL A 304 -4.13 -3.06 22.91
CA VAL A 304 -5.41 -2.33 22.96
C VAL A 304 -5.16 -0.84 22.85
N PHE A 305 -5.82 -0.20 21.88
CA PHE A 305 -5.84 1.25 21.77
C PHE A 305 -7.04 1.81 22.53
N HIS A 306 -6.77 2.75 23.43
CA HIS A 306 -7.74 3.47 24.24
C HIS A 306 -7.97 4.86 23.70
N LEU A 307 -9.19 5.15 23.30
CA LEU A 307 -9.61 6.43 22.76
C LEU A 307 -9.67 7.50 23.86
N THR A 308 -9.14 8.70 23.57
CA THR A 308 -9.24 9.88 24.45
C THR A 308 -10.02 11.04 23.79
N ALA A 309 -9.99 11.12 22.46
CA ALA A 309 -10.80 12.06 21.69
C ALA A 309 -11.00 11.57 20.25
N ILE A 310 -12.12 12.00 19.65
CA ILE A 310 -12.34 11.98 18.20
C ILE A 310 -12.45 13.43 17.75
N THR A 311 -11.67 13.83 16.75
CA THR A 311 -11.87 15.13 16.10
C THR A 311 -12.12 14.92 14.61
N HIS A 312 -12.93 15.77 14.00
CA HIS A 312 -13.26 15.63 12.60
C HIS A 312 -13.65 16.94 11.93
N ARG A 313 -13.64 16.94 10.61
CA ARG A 313 -14.22 18.00 9.79
C ARG A 313 -15.74 17.95 9.92
N ARG A 314 -16.41 19.07 9.76
CA ARG A 314 -17.89 19.12 9.71
C ARG A 314 -18.46 18.38 8.49
N ASP A 315 -17.73 18.41 7.37
CA ASP A 315 -18.09 17.76 6.13
C ASP A 315 -17.30 16.46 5.89
N ALA A 316 -16.89 15.78 6.97
CA ALA A 316 -16.05 14.59 6.91
C ALA A 316 -16.69 13.46 6.09
N ILE A 317 -15.83 12.74 5.36
CA ILE A 317 -16.18 11.53 4.62
C ILE A 317 -15.34 10.39 5.18
N TYR A 318 -15.97 9.28 5.53
CA TYR A 318 -15.29 8.12 6.07
C TYR A 318 -14.64 7.30 4.93
N PRO A 319 -13.31 7.29 4.81
CA PRO A 319 -12.63 6.44 3.84
C PRO A 319 -12.47 5.04 4.41
N THR A 320 -12.69 4.04 3.58
CA THR A 320 -12.51 2.64 3.96
C THR A 320 -12.07 1.81 2.75
N THR A 321 -11.59 0.62 3.00
CA THR A 321 -11.32 -0.39 1.98
C THR A 321 -11.73 -1.75 2.51
N ILE A 322 -11.86 -2.72 1.61
CA ILE A 322 -11.92 -4.14 1.95
C ILE A 322 -10.78 -4.86 1.26
N VAL A 323 -10.32 -5.91 1.89
CA VAL A 323 -9.32 -6.84 1.35
C VAL A 323 -9.93 -8.24 1.30
N GLY A 324 -9.40 -9.12 0.46
CA GLY A 324 -9.97 -10.46 0.27
C GLY A 324 -9.35 -11.18 -0.92
N VAL A 325 -10.10 -12.08 -1.55
CA VAL A 325 -9.66 -12.76 -2.78
C VAL A 325 -9.40 -11.72 -3.88
N PRO A 326 -8.17 -11.65 -4.42
CA PRO A 326 -7.80 -10.62 -5.39
C PRO A 326 -8.56 -10.75 -6.73
N PRO A 327 -8.60 -9.67 -7.55
CA PRO A 327 -7.97 -8.36 -7.31
C PRO A 327 -8.83 -7.46 -6.40
N MET A 328 -8.18 -6.70 -5.53
CA MET A 328 -8.79 -5.71 -4.63
C MET A 328 -8.03 -4.37 -4.72
N GLU A 329 -8.48 -3.34 -3.98
CA GLU A 329 -7.87 -2.00 -4.00
C GLU A 329 -6.41 -2.01 -3.57
N ASP A 330 -6.05 -2.82 -2.58
CA ASP A 330 -4.71 -2.99 -2.03
C ASP A 330 -3.67 -3.44 -3.06
N TYR A 331 -4.07 -4.26 -4.03
CA TYR A 331 -3.22 -4.64 -5.16
C TYR A 331 -2.72 -3.42 -5.93
N TYR A 332 -3.60 -2.45 -6.23
CA TYR A 332 -3.22 -1.26 -7.00
C TYR A 332 -2.32 -0.31 -6.22
N ILE A 333 -2.48 -0.25 -4.90
CA ILE A 333 -1.59 0.46 -4.00
C ILE A 333 -0.21 -0.21 -4.00
N GLY A 334 -0.17 -1.53 -3.91
CA GLY A 334 1.06 -2.34 -3.99
C GLY A 334 1.77 -2.22 -5.34
N ASP A 335 1.04 -2.31 -6.47
CA ASP A 335 1.58 -2.12 -7.83
C ASP A 335 2.22 -0.73 -7.98
N ALA A 336 1.57 0.32 -7.48
CA ALA A 336 2.14 1.67 -7.47
C ALA A 336 3.42 1.77 -6.62
N CYS A 337 3.48 1.10 -5.46
CA CYS A 337 4.70 1.02 -4.65
C CYS A 337 5.84 0.38 -5.46
N VAL A 338 5.60 -0.77 -6.10
CA VAL A 338 6.63 -1.45 -6.91
C VAL A 338 7.12 -0.55 -8.03
N ARG A 339 6.22 0.11 -8.77
CA ARG A 339 6.58 1.04 -9.84
C ARG A 339 7.43 2.20 -9.36
N ILE A 340 7.03 2.85 -8.27
CA ILE A 340 7.72 4.02 -7.71
C ILE A 340 9.10 3.65 -7.18
N PHE A 341 9.25 2.50 -6.53
CA PHE A 341 10.52 2.08 -5.92
C PHE A 341 11.41 1.21 -6.83
N LEU A 342 10.97 0.86 -8.05
CA LEU A 342 11.77 0.12 -9.02
C LEU A 342 13.18 0.72 -9.25
N PRO A 343 13.39 2.05 -9.35
CA PRO A 343 14.73 2.63 -9.44
C PRO A 343 15.65 2.29 -8.27
N VAL A 344 15.10 2.16 -7.06
CA VAL A 344 15.87 1.78 -5.86
C VAL A 344 16.33 0.32 -5.96
N PHE A 345 15.47 -0.60 -6.44
CA PHE A 345 15.88 -1.98 -6.72
C PHE A 345 16.99 -2.04 -7.77
N LYS A 346 16.86 -1.25 -8.85
CA LYS A 346 17.87 -1.18 -9.92
C LYS A 346 19.22 -0.62 -9.48
N MET A 347 19.31 0.11 -8.37
CA MET A 347 20.61 0.52 -7.82
C MET A 347 21.42 -0.69 -7.31
N ASN A 348 20.75 -1.67 -6.71
CA ASN A 348 21.39 -2.88 -6.20
C ASN A 348 21.48 -3.98 -7.25
N PHE A 349 20.53 -4.01 -8.19
CA PHE A 349 20.43 -5.00 -9.26
C PHE A 349 20.24 -4.30 -10.61
N PRO A 350 21.33 -3.75 -11.20
CA PRO A 350 21.24 -2.99 -12.45
C PRO A 350 20.78 -3.84 -13.65
N GLU A 351 20.87 -5.16 -13.54
CA GLU A 351 20.34 -6.12 -14.53
C GLU A 351 18.81 -6.18 -14.57
N ILE A 352 18.09 -5.78 -13.51
CA ILE A 352 16.62 -5.76 -13.51
C ILE A 352 16.13 -4.75 -14.55
N VAL A 353 15.33 -5.24 -15.48
CA VAL A 353 14.65 -4.42 -16.49
C VAL A 353 13.30 -3.96 -15.97
N ASP A 354 12.51 -4.91 -15.49
CA ASP A 354 11.20 -4.64 -14.90
C ASP A 354 10.80 -5.68 -13.84
N MET A 355 9.80 -5.35 -13.02
CA MET A 355 9.32 -6.21 -11.95
C MET A 355 7.84 -5.93 -11.68
N THR A 356 7.07 -6.97 -11.36
CA THR A 356 5.70 -6.86 -10.88
C THR A 356 5.39 -7.90 -9.82
N LEU A 357 4.44 -7.61 -8.97
CA LEU A 357 3.86 -8.51 -7.98
C LEU A 357 2.39 -8.72 -8.35
N PRO A 358 2.07 -9.79 -9.11
CA PRO A 358 0.75 -9.97 -9.69
C PRO A 358 -0.33 -10.22 -8.63
N PRO A 359 -1.60 -9.89 -8.91
CA PRO A 359 -2.70 -10.05 -7.95
C PRO A 359 -2.90 -11.51 -7.54
N GLU A 360 -2.61 -12.48 -8.40
CA GLU A 360 -2.70 -13.91 -8.11
C GLU A 360 -1.76 -14.34 -6.97
N GLY A 361 -0.67 -13.60 -6.76
CA GLY A 361 0.26 -13.76 -5.65
C GLY A 361 -0.04 -12.83 -4.48
N VAL A 362 -1.24 -12.32 -4.37
CA VAL A 362 -1.67 -11.35 -3.33
C VAL A 362 -0.66 -10.20 -3.15
N PHE A 363 -0.10 -9.72 -4.28
CA PHE A 363 0.91 -8.65 -4.43
C PHE A 363 2.15 -8.73 -3.52
N HIS A 364 2.46 -9.91 -2.94
CA HIS A 364 3.74 -10.16 -2.24
C HIS A 364 4.22 -11.62 -2.31
N ASN A 365 3.35 -12.62 -2.41
CA ASN A 365 3.75 -14.03 -2.44
C ASN A 365 4.38 -14.45 -3.76
N LEU A 366 4.09 -13.77 -4.87
CA LEU A 366 4.61 -14.07 -6.20
C LEU A 366 5.22 -12.81 -6.81
N VAL A 367 6.44 -12.95 -7.34
CA VAL A 367 7.19 -11.86 -7.98
C VAL A 367 7.65 -12.32 -9.35
N PHE A 368 7.39 -11.53 -10.36
CA PHE A 368 7.94 -11.67 -11.70
C PHE A 368 9.00 -10.61 -11.94
N VAL A 369 10.17 -11.01 -12.39
CA VAL A 369 11.32 -10.11 -12.63
C VAL A 369 11.90 -10.40 -13.99
N SER A 370 11.98 -9.40 -14.87
CA SER A 370 12.74 -9.50 -16.10
C SER A 370 14.15 -8.92 -15.92
N ILE A 371 15.14 -9.64 -16.42
CA ILE A 371 16.54 -9.25 -16.32
C ILE A 371 17.26 -9.27 -17.65
N ARG A 372 18.27 -8.40 -17.79
CA ARG A 372 19.29 -8.50 -18.84
C ARG A 372 20.40 -9.43 -18.35
N LYS A 373 20.25 -10.73 -18.65
CA LYS A 373 21.19 -11.76 -18.22
C LYS A 373 22.50 -11.66 -19.00
N GLN A 374 23.63 -11.57 -18.31
CA GLN A 374 24.97 -11.40 -18.91
C GLN A 374 25.94 -12.55 -18.58
N TYR A 375 25.71 -13.29 -17.49
CA TYR A 375 26.57 -14.38 -17.03
C TYR A 375 25.75 -15.51 -16.40
N PRO A 376 26.32 -16.72 -16.30
CA PRO A 376 25.66 -17.87 -15.69
C PRO A 376 25.19 -17.62 -14.27
N TYR A 377 24.04 -18.16 -13.90
CA TYR A 377 23.45 -18.07 -12.56
C TYR A 377 23.08 -16.67 -12.07
N GLN A 378 23.06 -15.66 -12.95
CA GLN A 378 22.70 -14.29 -12.57
C GLN A 378 21.24 -14.19 -12.06
N ALA A 379 20.32 -15.03 -12.56
CA ALA A 379 18.95 -15.11 -12.06
C ALA A 379 18.92 -15.52 -10.58
N PHE A 380 19.75 -16.49 -10.18
CA PHE A 380 19.85 -16.91 -8.78
C PHE A 380 20.38 -15.79 -7.87
N LYS A 381 21.38 -15.02 -8.34
CA LYS A 381 21.86 -13.83 -7.63
C LYS A 381 20.73 -12.83 -7.38
N VAL A 382 19.88 -12.59 -8.37
CA VAL A 382 18.73 -11.66 -8.24
C VAL A 382 17.70 -12.20 -7.24
N MET A 383 17.31 -13.48 -7.33
CA MET A 383 16.39 -14.11 -6.39
C MET A 383 16.87 -14.02 -4.94
N HIS A 384 18.11 -14.46 -4.67
CA HIS A 384 18.69 -14.43 -3.33
C HIS A 384 18.84 -13.00 -2.80
N GLY A 385 19.19 -12.06 -3.66
CA GLY A 385 19.31 -10.67 -3.27
C GLY A 385 17.97 -10.02 -2.93
N LEU A 386 16.92 -10.30 -3.70
CA LEU A 386 15.58 -9.80 -3.42
C LEU A 386 15.06 -10.34 -2.09
N TRP A 387 15.22 -11.64 -1.81
CA TRP A 387 14.84 -12.23 -0.52
C TRP A 387 15.60 -11.65 0.69
N GLY A 388 16.76 -11.04 0.48
CA GLY A 388 17.52 -10.32 1.50
C GLY A 388 17.11 -8.85 1.69
N MET A 389 16.15 -8.32 0.91
CA MET A 389 15.83 -6.88 0.91
C MET A 389 14.47 -6.56 1.54
N GLY A 390 14.47 -5.95 2.72
CA GLY A 390 13.28 -5.35 3.33
C GLY A 390 12.04 -6.26 3.28
N GLN A 391 10.92 -5.74 2.80
CA GLN A 391 9.68 -6.52 2.71
C GLN A 391 9.67 -7.61 1.63
N MET A 392 10.62 -7.58 0.67
CA MET A 392 10.78 -8.65 -0.32
C MET A 392 11.17 -9.98 0.33
N MET A 393 11.64 -9.97 1.58
CA MET A 393 11.93 -11.20 2.34
C MET A 393 10.69 -12.08 2.54
N PHE A 394 9.47 -11.55 2.35
CA PHE A 394 8.22 -12.32 2.45
C PHE A 394 7.75 -12.91 1.12
N SER A 395 8.42 -12.61 0.00
CA SER A 395 8.05 -13.11 -1.31
C SER A 395 8.30 -14.62 -1.41
N LYS A 396 7.23 -15.40 -1.49
CA LYS A 396 7.28 -16.88 -1.46
C LYS A 396 7.85 -17.45 -2.75
N TYR A 397 7.42 -16.91 -3.89
CA TYR A 397 7.82 -17.37 -5.22
C TYR A 397 8.42 -16.23 -6.03
N ILE A 398 9.57 -16.48 -6.67
CA ILE A 398 10.18 -15.52 -7.61
C ILE A 398 10.42 -16.24 -8.94
N VAL A 399 9.89 -15.69 -10.02
CA VAL A 399 10.16 -16.15 -11.39
C VAL A 399 10.98 -15.09 -12.10
N VAL A 400 12.18 -15.46 -12.54
CA VAL A 400 13.05 -14.58 -13.30
C VAL A 400 13.00 -14.95 -14.77
N VAL A 401 12.73 -13.97 -15.64
CA VAL A 401 12.63 -14.13 -17.10
C VAL A 401 13.61 -13.21 -17.82
N ASP A 402 13.80 -13.41 -19.12
CA ASP A 402 14.61 -12.54 -19.97
C ASP A 402 13.95 -11.17 -20.18
N GLU A 403 14.75 -10.17 -20.57
CA GLU A 403 14.32 -8.78 -20.79
C GLU A 403 13.25 -8.61 -21.88
N ASP A 404 13.06 -9.57 -22.77
CA ASP A 404 12.07 -9.57 -23.85
C ASP A 404 10.69 -10.12 -23.43
N CYS A 405 10.53 -10.54 -22.16
CA CYS A 405 9.27 -11.00 -21.60
C CYS A 405 8.57 -9.85 -20.87
N ASP A 406 7.30 -9.62 -21.17
CA ASP A 406 6.46 -8.68 -20.43
C ASP A 406 6.02 -9.28 -19.10
N VAL A 407 6.62 -8.83 -17.99
CA VAL A 407 6.30 -9.30 -16.64
C VAL A 407 4.89 -8.92 -16.17
N HIS A 408 4.22 -7.98 -16.85
CA HIS A 408 2.82 -7.62 -16.57
C HIS A 408 1.81 -8.54 -17.27
N ASN A 409 2.29 -9.41 -18.18
CA ASN A 409 1.49 -10.45 -18.81
C ASN A 409 1.74 -11.79 -18.12
N THR A 410 0.94 -12.10 -17.09
CA THR A 410 1.04 -13.37 -16.33
C THR A 410 1.08 -14.60 -17.25
N SER A 411 0.28 -14.61 -18.34
CA SER A 411 0.26 -15.73 -19.27
C SER A 411 1.59 -15.90 -20.02
N GLU A 412 2.24 -14.81 -20.40
CA GLU A 412 3.56 -14.85 -21.03
C GLU A 412 4.64 -15.35 -20.07
N VAL A 413 4.65 -14.85 -18.83
CA VAL A 413 5.58 -15.32 -17.80
C VAL A 413 5.41 -16.81 -17.54
N LEU A 414 4.17 -17.29 -17.40
CA LEU A 414 3.88 -18.71 -17.21
C LEU A 414 4.31 -19.55 -18.42
N PHE A 415 4.13 -19.04 -19.65
CA PHE A 415 4.65 -19.69 -20.85
C PHE A 415 6.18 -19.83 -20.79
N ARG A 416 6.90 -18.73 -20.45
CA ARG A 416 8.38 -18.77 -20.30
C ARG A 416 8.80 -19.72 -19.18
N LEU A 417 8.11 -19.71 -18.05
CA LEU A 417 8.36 -20.64 -16.95
C LEU A 417 8.26 -22.10 -17.43
N CYS A 418 7.18 -22.46 -18.09
CA CYS A 418 6.97 -23.84 -18.56
C CYS A 418 7.90 -24.24 -19.71
N ALA A 419 8.24 -23.32 -20.60
CA ALA A 419 9.07 -23.60 -21.77
C ALA A 419 10.59 -23.62 -21.47
N ASN A 420 11.06 -22.78 -20.55
CA ASN A 420 12.50 -22.52 -20.37
C ASN A 420 13.10 -23.22 -19.15
N THR A 421 12.32 -23.85 -18.29
CA THR A 421 12.83 -24.46 -17.05
C THR A 421 12.90 -25.98 -17.12
N ASP A 422 13.97 -26.52 -16.58
CA ASP A 422 14.06 -27.87 -16.06
C ASP A 422 13.99 -27.79 -14.53
N PRO A 423 12.96 -28.36 -13.86
CA PRO A 423 12.78 -28.17 -12.43
C PRO A 423 13.98 -28.58 -11.57
N GLY A 424 14.74 -29.57 -12.01
CA GLY A 424 15.94 -30.03 -11.27
C GLY A 424 17.13 -29.09 -11.38
N ARG A 425 17.24 -28.34 -12.50
CA ARG A 425 18.36 -27.42 -12.79
C ARG A 425 18.04 -25.97 -12.40
N ASP A 426 16.82 -25.53 -12.66
CA ASP A 426 16.45 -24.12 -12.74
C ASP A 426 15.64 -23.63 -11.52
N THR A 427 15.57 -24.44 -10.47
CA THR A 427 14.89 -24.06 -9.24
C THR A 427 15.82 -23.98 -8.05
N THR A 428 15.46 -23.14 -7.09
CA THR A 428 16.09 -23.10 -5.76
C THR A 428 15.03 -23.02 -4.69
N VAL A 429 15.22 -23.78 -3.60
CA VAL A 429 14.36 -23.71 -2.41
C VAL A 429 15.22 -23.33 -1.22
N ILE A 430 14.84 -22.27 -0.51
CA ILE A 430 15.54 -21.80 0.67
C ILE A 430 14.59 -21.72 1.86
N LYS A 431 15.13 -21.81 3.08
CA LYS A 431 14.40 -21.48 4.31
C LYS A 431 14.49 -19.97 4.53
N ASN A 432 13.37 -19.33 4.82
CA ASN A 432 13.30 -17.89 5.03
C ASN A 432 12.10 -17.55 5.93
N PRO A 433 12.07 -16.36 6.58
CA PRO A 433 10.89 -15.89 7.28
C PRO A 433 9.68 -15.86 6.34
N SER A 434 8.51 -16.29 6.81
CA SER A 434 7.24 -16.14 6.11
C SER A 434 6.44 -14.97 6.68
N ASP A 435 5.51 -14.43 5.90
CA ASP A 435 4.56 -13.46 6.41
C ASP A 435 3.68 -14.12 7.48
N SER A 436 3.38 -13.39 8.55
CA SER A 436 2.53 -13.88 9.66
C SER A 436 1.10 -14.22 9.22
N LEU A 437 0.65 -13.65 8.10
CA LEU A 437 -0.68 -13.89 7.52
C LEU A 437 -0.68 -15.05 6.52
N ASP A 438 0.47 -15.62 6.19
CA ASP A 438 0.55 -16.79 5.33
C ASP A 438 0.20 -18.06 6.13
N HIS A 439 -0.93 -18.67 5.80
CA HIS A 439 -1.44 -19.87 6.48
C HIS A 439 -0.84 -21.20 5.95
N ALA A 440 -0.06 -21.17 4.86
CA ALA A 440 0.47 -22.38 4.24
C ALA A 440 1.68 -23.00 4.95
N PRO A 441 2.59 -22.26 5.61
CA PRO A 441 3.66 -22.83 6.40
C PRO A 441 3.16 -23.63 7.61
N THR A 442 3.93 -24.63 8.03
CA THR A 442 3.62 -25.44 9.21
C THR A 442 3.69 -24.62 10.49
N ASP A 443 4.67 -23.73 10.57
CA ASP A 443 4.90 -22.85 11.72
C ASP A 443 4.76 -21.39 11.28
N GLN A 444 4.16 -20.57 12.13
CA GLN A 444 4.01 -19.15 11.89
C GLN A 444 5.37 -18.44 11.79
N ASN A 445 5.51 -17.53 10.83
CA ASN A 445 6.73 -16.77 10.55
C ASN A 445 7.93 -17.60 10.09
N ILE A 446 7.77 -18.91 9.86
CA ILE A 446 8.85 -19.81 9.39
C ILE A 446 8.37 -20.55 8.16
N GLY A 447 9.00 -20.29 7.01
CA GLY A 447 8.61 -20.89 5.76
C GLY A 447 9.77 -21.29 4.86
N SER A 448 9.41 -21.60 3.62
CA SER A 448 10.35 -21.81 2.53
C SER A 448 9.98 -20.95 1.35
N HIS A 449 10.99 -20.53 0.59
CA HIS A 449 10.81 -19.77 -0.63
C HIS A 449 11.35 -20.55 -1.80
N MET A 450 10.71 -20.44 -2.97
CA MET A 450 11.12 -21.11 -4.19
C MET A 450 11.30 -20.11 -5.31
N GLY A 451 12.45 -20.21 -6.00
CA GLY A 451 12.76 -19.39 -7.15
C GLY A 451 12.94 -20.21 -8.42
N PHE A 452 12.63 -19.58 -9.56
CA PHE A 452 12.68 -20.18 -10.88
C PHE A 452 13.51 -19.32 -11.83
N ASP A 453 14.56 -19.89 -12.40
CA ASP A 453 15.30 -19.28 -13.51
C ASP A 453 14.67 -19.67 -14.84
N ALA A 454 13.68 -18.90 -15.28
CA ALA A 454 13.01 -19.06 -16.58
C ALA A 454 13.69 -18.25 -17.72
N THR A 455 14.91 -17.82 -17.52
CA THR A 455 15.71 -17.19 -18.58
C THR A 455 16.33 -18.22 -19.53
N ARG A 456 16.78 -17.76 -20.69
CA ARG A 456 17.63 -18.57 -21.57
C ARG A 456 18.88 -19.04 -20.83
N LYS A 457 19.39 -20.22 -21.19
CA LYS A 457 20.58 -20.78 -20.55
C LYS A 457 21.84 -20.34 -21.28
N LEU A 458 22.83 -19.92 -20.50
CA LEU A 458 24.15 -19.56 -20.97
C LEU A 458 25.14 -20.73 -20.80
N PRO A 459 26.30 -20.73 -21.52
CA PRO A 459 27.35 -21.70 -21.28
C PRO A 459 27.75 -21.72 -19.80
N GLY A 460 27.84 -22.90 -19.20
CA GLY A 460 28.12 -23.09 -17.77
C GLY A 460 26.92 -23.35 -16.87
N GLU A 461 25.69 -23.29 -17.40
CA GLU A 461 24.45 -23.54 -16.64
C GLU A 461 23.89 -24.98 -16.85
N ASN A 462 24.77 -25.96 -17.06
CA ASN A 462 24.41 -27.37 -17.30
C ASN A 462 23.38 -27.57 -18.42
N TYR A 463 23.50 -26.77 -19.48
CA TYR A 463 22.70 -26.87 -20.69
C TYR A 463 23.66 -27.00 -21.90
N HIS A 464 23.54 -28.09 -22.66
CA HIS A 464 24.51 -28.46 -23.70
C HIS A 464 23.94 -28.46 -25.12
N ARG A 465 22.67 -28.01 -25.26
CA ARG A 465 21.99 -27.92 -26.55
C ARG A 465 21.99 -26.46 -27.04
N PRO A 466 21.88 -26.20 -28.35
CA PRO A 466 21.60 -24.85 -28.81
C PRO A 466 20.28 -24.36 -28.22
N TRP A 467 20.26 -23.11 -27.70
CA TRP A 467 19.03 -22.51 -27.22
C TRP A 467 18.13 -22.14 -28.42
N PRO A 468 16.88 -22.60 -28.45
CA PRO A 468 15.99 -22.36 -29.58
C PRO A 468 15.56 -20.89 -29.64
N GLU A 469 15.34 -20.40 -30.85
CA GLU A 469 14.74 -19.09 -31.05
C GLU A 469 13.22 -19.11 -30.78
N LEU A 470 12.72 -18.03 -30.19
CA LEU A 470 11.30 -17.81 -30.02
C LEU A 470 10.66 -17.50 -31.39
N LEU A 471 9.56 -18.16 -31.70
CA LEU A 471 8.82 -17.90 -32.93
C LEU A 471 8.31 -16.47 -32.96
N LYS A 472 8.72 -15.72 -34.00
CA LYS A 472 8.24 -14.37 -34.28
C LYS A 472 7.93 -14.23 -35.75
N MET A 473 6.84 -13.54 -36.07
CA MET A 473 6.53 -13.19 -37.44
C MET A 473 7.45 -12.06 -37.91
N THR A 474 7.76 -12.01 -39.21
CA THR A 474 8.57 -10.92 -39.75
C THR A 474 7.81 -9.58 -39.67
N GLU A 475 8.53 -8.46 -39.52
CA GLU A 475 7.93 -7.13 -39.47
C GLU A 475 7.12 -6.80 -40.72
N GLU A 476 7.59 -7.27 -41.89
CA GLU A 476 6.89 -7.10 -43.16
C GLU A 476 5.53 -7.81 -43.17
N ALA A 477 5.47 -9.07 -42.68
CA ALA A 477 4.22 -9.80 -42.59
C ALA A 477 3.24 -9.18 -41.59
N GLN A 478 3.75 -8.67 -40.46
CA GLN A 478 2.94 -7.94 -39.47
C GLN A 478 2.35 -6.67 -40.07
N ALA A 479 3.17 -5.83 -40.74
CA ALA A 479 2.74 -4.59 -41.38
C ALA A 479 1.67 -4.83 -42.50
N LEU A 480 1.86 -5.89 -43.30
CA LEU A 480 0.89 -6.26 -44.34
C LEU A 480 -0.45 -6.68 -43.73
N VAL A 481 -0.43 -7.48 -42.65
CA VAL A 481 -1.67 -7.90 -41.94
C VAL A 481 -2.36 -6.70 -41.33
N ASP A 482 -1.63 -5.77 -40.73
CA ASP A 482 -2.22 -4.55 -40.15
C ASP A 482 -2.86 -3.66 -41.22
N ALA A 483 -2.23 -3.51 -42.38
CA ALA A 483 -2.81 -2.81 -43.52
C ALA A 483 -4.08 -3.48 -44.06
N LEU A 484 -4.11 -4.81 -44.12
CA LEU A 484 -5.30 -5.56 -44.53
C LEU A 484 -6.44 -5.46 -43.51
N LYS A 485 -6.13 -5.53 -42.19
CA LYS A 485 -7.13 -5.35 -41.12
C LYS A 485 -7.76 -3.94 -41.16
N ALA A 486 -6.97 -2.91 -41.50
CA ALA A 486 -7.49 -1.54 -41.64
C ALA A 486 -8.50 -1.39 -42.77
N GLN A 487 -8.42 -2.23 -43.82
CA GLN A 487 -9.36 -2.24 -44.92
C GLN A 487 -10.66 -3.01 -44.67
N THR A 488 -10.67 -3.82 -43.59
CA THR A 488 -11.83 -4.66 -43.18
C THR A 488 -12.67 -4.03 -42.08
N ARG A 489 -12.31 -2.82 -41.63
CA ARG A 489 -13.09 -1.99 -40.68
C ARG A 489 -13.85 -0.93 -41.48
#